data_d73665e881509cd4f73d9be4b38c9d5e
#
_entry.id   d73665e881509cd4f73d9be4b38c9d5e
#
_cell.length_a   1.000
_cell.length_b   1.000
_cell.length_c   1.000
_cell.angle_alpha   90.00
_cell.angle_beta   90.00
_cell.angle_gamma   90.00
#
_symmetry.space_group_name_H-M   'P 1'
#
loop_
_entity.id
_entity.type
_entity.pdbx_description
1 polymer ?
#
loop_
_entity_poly.entity_id
_entity_poly.type
_entity_poly.pdbx_seq_one_letter_code
_entity_poly.pdbx_strand_id
1 'polypeptide(L)'
;GKKAEPPAAAAEAVAVCLRDAHGREVPGETPNEEAWVQGGTLRLGEDVLRVERNPPTVASIGSERRPTVGFELRPPFSVDFGEPDLCLWNWERQAPQEKAPAATEAAWEDTGGTGHAYVPSEADAGKRLRVTCTPRGRAAPGASPGALREGEPVAVAMDGVVEPSSQ
;
A
#
# COMPACT_ATOMS: atom_id res chain seq x y z
N GLY A 1 -54.12 19.73 26.88
CA GLY A 1 -53.60 19.64 25.49
C GLY A 1 -52.25 18.95 25.45
N LYS A 2 -52.22 17.65 25.11
CA LYS A 2 -50.98 16.97 24.81
C LYS A 2 -50.45 17.44 23.45
N LYS A 3 -49.32 18.15 23.45
CA LYS A 3 -48.59 18.46 22.22
C LYS A 3 -48.03 17.14 21.68
N ALA A 4 -48.51 16.67 20.54
CA ALA A 4 -47.91 15.57 19.85
C ALA A 4 -46.51 16.00 19.37
N GLU A 5 -45.43 15.30 19.78
CA GLU A 5 -44.13 15.46 19.17
C GLU A 5 -44.21 15.11 17.69
N PRO A 6 -43.64 15.93 16.79
CA PRO A 6 -43.55 15.52 15.39
C PRO A 6 -42.69 14.24 15.34
N PRO A 7 -43.08 13.27 14.48
CA PRO A 7 -42.23 12.08 14.29
C PRO A 7 -40.84 12.56 13.88
N ALA A 8 -39.82 12.05 14.54
CA ALA A 8 -38.44 12.27 14.13
C ALA A 8 -38.37 11.97 12.64
N ALA A 9 -37.85 12.92 11.84
CA ALA A 9 -37.67 12.73 10.42
C ALA A 9 -37.00 11.36 10.23
N ALA A 10 -37.69 10.43 9.57
CA ALA A 10 -37.14 9.14 9.25
C ALA A 10 -35.84 9.42 8.47
N ALA A 11 -34.70 9.05 9.04
CA ALA A 11 -33.45 9.09 8.30
C ALA A 11 -33.69 8.37 6.99
N GLU A 12 -33.47 9.03 5.86
CA GLU A 12 -33.63 8.41 4.56
C GLU A 12 -32.83 7.12 4.59
N ALA A 13 -33.51 5.99 4.42
CA ALA A 13 -32.85 4.70 4.42
C ALA A 13 -31.95 4.64 3.19
N VAL A 14 -30.65 4.62 3.43
CA VAL A 14 -29.67 4.46 2.35
C VAL A 14 -29.86 3.06 1.77
N ALA A 15 -30.15 2.98 0.47
CA ALA A 15 -30.25 1.69 -0.21
C ALA A 15 -28.89 1.00 -0.22
N VAL A 16 -28.82 -0.20 0.34
CA VAL A 16 -27.62 -1.04 0.38
C VAL A 16 -27.86 -2.25 -0.51
N CYS A 17 -26.98 -2.49 -1.46
CA CYS A 17 -27.03 -3.65 -2.34
C CYS A 17 -25.63 -4.22 -2.54
N LEU A 18 -25.48 -5.50 -2.20
CA LEU A 18 -24.24 -6.25 -2.46
C LEU A 18 -24.45 -7.11 -3.72
N ARG A 19 -23.49 -7.07 -4.62
CA ARG A 19 -23.49 -7.88 -5.86
C ARG A 19 -22.26 -8.74 -5.93
N ASP A 20 -22.39 -9.94 -6.48
CA ASP A 20 -21.26 -10.83 -6.74
C ASP A 20 -20.38 -10.31 -7.90
N ALA A 21 -19.29 -11.03 -8.19
CA ALA A 21 -18.37 -10.69 -9.28
C ALA A 21 -19.03 -10.73 -10.68
N HIS A 22 -20.20 -11.34 -10.81
CA HIS A 22 -20.97 -11.43 -12.05
C HIS A 22 -22.11 -10.39 -12.11
N GLY A 23 -22.18 -9.50 -11.11
CA GLY A 23 -23.19 -8.45 -11.01
C GLY A 23 -24.56 -8.91 -10.50
N ARG A 24 -24.70 -10.15 -10.01
CA ARG A 24 -25.94 -10.68 -9.43
C ARG A 24 -26.07 -10.22 -7.99
N GLU A 25 -27.28 -9.82 -7.61
CA GLU A 25 -27.55 -9.41 -6.24
C GLU A 25 -27.38 -10.58 -5.25
N VAL A 26 -26.68 -10.30 -4.16
CA VAL A 26 -26.48 -11.27 -3.06
C VAL A 26 -27.65 -11.12 -2.09
N PRO A 27 -28.43 -12.20 -1.83
CA PRO A 27 -29.52 -12.18 -0.86
C PRO A 27 -29.06 -11.74 0.53
N GLY A 28 -29.91 -10.97 1.25
CA GLY A 28 -29.55 -10.42 2.56
C GLY A 28 -29.31 -11.47 3.66
N GLU A 29 -29.87 -12.66 3.51
CA GLU A 29 -29.68 -13.80 4.42
C GLU A 29 -28.40 -14.62 4.12
N THR A 30 -27.64 -14.28 3.07
CA THR A 30 -26.40 -14.97 2.73
C THR A 30 -25.37 -14.79 3.85
N PRO A 31 -24.74 -15.88 4.35
CA PRO A 31 -23.69 -15.78 5.35
C PRO A 31 -22.56 -14.85 4.91
N ASN A 32 -22.01 -14.07 5.83
CA ASN A 32 -20.95 -13.09 5.51
C ASN A 32 -19.75 -13.71 4.76
N GLU A 33 -19.36 -14.91 5.10
CA GLU A 33 -18.24 -15.60 4.43
C GLU A 33 -18.49 -15.86 2.94
N GLU A 34 -19.73 -16.05 2.56
CA GLU A 34 -20.15 -16.31 1.18
C GLU A 34 -20.56 -15.03 0.45
N ALA A 35 -21.08 -14.04 1.18
CA ALA A 35 -21.58 -12.78 0.62
C ALA A 35 -20.47 -11.89 0.07
N TRP A 36 -19.36 -11.76 0.80
CA TRP A 36 -18.25 -10.89 0.46
C TRP A 36 -17.24 -11.59 -0.44
N VAL A 37 -17.48 -11.57 -1.74
CA VAL A 37 -16.60 -12.20 -2.73
C VAL A 37 -15.69 -11.20 -3.41
N GLN A 38 -14.49 -11.63 -3.74
CA GLN A 38 -13.54 -10.82 -4.51
C GLN A 38 -14.14 -10.36 -5.83
N GLY A 39 -14.04 -9.07 -6.12
CA GLY A 39 -14.55 -8.46 -7.35
C GLY A 39 -16.04 -8.17 -7.34
N GLY A 40 -16.75 -8.47 -6.25
CA GLY A 40 -18.11 -8.00 -6.02
C GLY A 40 -18.16 -6.48 -5.84
N THR A 41 -19.36 -5.93 -5.79
CA THR A 41 -19.61 -4.50 -5.57
C THR A 41 -20.60 -4.27 -4.45
N LEU A 42 -20.30 -3.33 -3.57
CA LEU A 42 -21.21 -2.82 -2.57
C LEU A 42 -21.73 -1.45 -3.03
N ARG A 43 -23.02 -1.32 -3.16
CA ARG A 43 -23.67 -0.04 -3.43
C ARG A 43 -24.27 0.52 -2.14
N LEU A 44 -23.90 1.76 -1.83
CA LEU A 44 -24.44 2.54 -0.72
C LEU A 44 -25.04 3.84 -1.27
N GLY A 45 -26.34 3.86 -1.49
CA GLY A 45 -26.98 4.98 -2.18
C GLY A 45 -26.45 5.13 -3.60
N GLU A 46 -25.74 6.21 -3.88
CA GLU A 46 -25.10 6.47 -5.19
C GLU A 46 -23.65 5.98 -5.28
N ASP A 47 -23.03 5.71 -4.15
CA ASP A 47 -21.65 5.22 -4.10
C ASP A 47 -21.56 3.74 -4.44
N VAL A 48 -20.60 3.39 -5.30
CA VAL A 48 -20.29 2.01 -5.67
C VAL A 48 -18.86 1.70 -5.26
N LEU A 49 -18.72 0.80 -4.29
CA LEU A 49 -17.45 0.35 -3.75
C LEU A 49 -17.14 -1.06 -4.27
N ARG A 50 -15.91 -1.28 -4.70
CA ARG A 50 -15.48 -2.63 -5.09
C ARG A 50 -15.09 -3.42 -3.85
N VAL A 51 -15.54 -4.67 -3.78
CA VAL A 51 -15.14 -5.59 -2.73
C VAL A 51 -13.76 -6.16 -3.07
N GLU A 52 -12.80 -5.87 -2.22
CA GLU A 52 -11.48 -6.49 -2.29
C GLU A 52 -11.23 -7.29 -1.02
N ARG A 53 -11.04 -8.59 -1.20
CA ARG A 53 -10.84 -9.52 -0.11
C ARG A 53 -9.36 -9.82 0.05
N ASN A 54 -8.83 -9.57 1.27
CA ASN A 54 -7.43 -9.83 1.59
C ASN A 54 -6.47 -9.24 0.54
N PRO A 55 -6.43 -7.91 0.36
CA PRO A 55 -5.48 -7.30 -0.56
C PRO A 55 -4.04 -7.61 -0.12
N PRO A 56 -3.09 -7.75 -1.05
CA PRO A 56 -1.69 -7.87 -0.70
C PRO A 56 -1.28 -6.71 0.21
N THR A 57 -0.62 -7.02 1.32
CA THR A 57 -0.29 -6.05 2.36
C THR A 57 1.12 -6.26 2.84
N VAL A 58 1.90 -5.18 2.98
CA VAL A 58 3.19 -5.23 3.67
C VAL A 58 2.91 -5.37 5.16
N ALA A 59 3.15 -6.56 5.71
CA ALA A 59 2.94 -6.83 7.13
C ALA A 59 4.05 -6.22 7.98
N SER A 60 5.28 -6.25 7.48
CA SER A 60 6.43 -5.60 8.11
C SER A 60 7.47 -5.22 7.07
N ILE A 61 8.18 -4.13 7.32
CA ILE A 61 9.37 -3.73 6.59
C ILE A 61 10.30 -3.02 7.56
N GLY A 62 11.56 -3.44 7.61
CA GLY A 62 12.56 -2.89 8.49
C GLY A 62 13.51 -1.94 7.76
N SER A 63 14.20 -1.10 8.55
CA SER A 63 15.32 -0.32 8.05
C SER A 63 16.63 -1.09 8.27
N GLU A 64 17.64 -0.77 7.48
CA GLU A 64 19.01 -1.18 7.72
C GLU A 64 19.83 -0.02 8.29
N ARG A 65 20.80 -0.36 9.12
CA ARG A 65 21.66 0.61 9.78
C ARG A 65 22.91 0.88 8.95
N ARG A 66 23.37 2.13 8.96
CA ARG A 66 24.62 2.58 8.36
C ARG A 66 24.77 2.17 6.89
N PRO A 67 23.87 2.64 6.03
CA PRO A 67 24.05 2.41 4.62
C PRO A 67 25.42 2.93 4.19
N THR A 68 26.18 2.12 3.45
CA THR A 68 27.55 2.44 3.04
C THR A 68 27.70 2.23 1.53
N VAL A 69 28.42 3.12 0.87
CA VAL A 69 28.72 2.98 -0.56
C VAL A 69 29.39 1.64 -0.85
N GLY A 70 28.86 0.93 -1.84
CA GLY A 70 29.37 -0.36 -2.29
C GLY A 70 28.91 -1.58 -1.49
N PHE A 71 28.16 -1.40 -0.40
CA PHE A 71 27.61 -2.51 0.38
C PHE A 71 26.12 -2.67 0.13
N GLU A 72 25.72 -3.90 -0.17
CA GLU A 72 24.31 -4.21 -0.47
C GLU A 72 23.42 -3.99 0.75
N LEU A 73 22.34 -3.24 0.54
CA LEU A 73 21.22 -3.10 1.45
C LEU A 73 20.12 -4.08 1.05
N ARG A 74 19.56 -4.79 2.02
CA ARG A 74 18.49 -5.75 1.82
C ARG A 74 17.51 -5.71 3.00
N PRO A 75 16.65 -4.69 3.08
CA PRO A 75 15.74 -4.51 4.21
C PRO A 75 14.90 -5.76 4.47
N PRO A 76 14.77 -6.22 5.70
CA PRO A 76 13.90 -7.32 6.03
C PRO A 76 12.44 -6.89 5.82
N PHE A 77 11.62 -7.78 5.26
CA PHE A 77 10.20 -7.51 5.04
C PHE A 77 9.37 -8.79 5.06
N SER A 78 8.08 -8.62 5.26
CA SER A 78 7.11 -9.69 5.08
C SER A 78 5.82 -9.12 4.47
N VAL A 79 5.12 -9.94 3.72
CA VAL A 79 3.85 -9.59 3.08
C VAL A 79 2.79 -10.62 3.43
N ASP A 80 1.57 -10.14 3.64
CA ASP A 80 0.37 -10.96 3.79
C ASP A 80 -0.43 -10.91 2.49
N PHE A 81 -1.02 -12.04 2.12
CA PHE A 81 -1.87 -12.18 0.92
C PHE A 81 -1.19 -11.78 -0.39
N GLY A 82 0.13 -11.75 -0.39
CA GLY A 82 0.97 -11.43 -1.53
C GLY A 82 2.14 -12.41 -1.65
N GLU A 83 2.90 -12.23 -2.70
CA GLU A 83 4.10 -13.05 -2.97
C GLU A 83 5.33 -12.13 -2.94
N PRO A 84 6.33 -12.41 -2.09
CA PRO A 84 7.53 -11.57 -1.99
C PRO A 84 8.21 -11.30 -3.33
N ASP A 85 8.27 -12.30 -4.21
CA ASP A 85 8.91 -12.21 -5.53
C ASP A 85 8.17 -11.33 -6.52
N LEU A 86 6.89 -11.02 -6.25
CA LEU A 86 6.07 -10.16 -7.11
C LEU A 86 6.03 -8.71 -6.64
N CYS A 87 6.53 -8.42 -5.44
CA CYS A 87 6.56 -7.05 -4.92
C CYS A 87 7.40 -6.14 -5.80
N LEU A 88 6.95 -4.90 -5.95
CA LEU A 88 7.72 -3.85 -6.60
C LEU A 88 8.51 -3.06 -5.57
N TRP A 89 9.68 -2.64 -5.97
CA TRP A 89 10.60 -1.87 -5.15
C TRP A 89 11.02 -0.60 -5.87
N ASN A 90 11.12 0.49 -5.12
CA ASN A 90 11.67 1.74 -5.61
C ASN A 90 12.57 2.35 -4.54
N TRP A 91 13.81 2.67 -4.90
CA TRP A 91 14.78 3.32 -4.03
C TRP A 91 14.91 4.79 -4.39
N GLU A 92 14.84 5.62 -3.38
CA GLU A 92 14.95 7.06 -3.49
C GLU A 92 16.01 7.60 -2.53
N ARG A 93 16.59 8.72 -2.89
CA ARG A 93 17.56 9.43 -2.07
C ARG A 93 17.11 10.86 -1.81
N GLN A 94 17.53 11.42 -0.69
CA GLN A 94 17.25 12.78 -0.29
C GLN A 94 18.52 13.48 0.14
N ALA A 95 18.78 14.68 -0.41
CA ALA A 95 19.90 15.49 0.01
C ALA A 95 19.80 15.84 1.52
N PRO A 96 20.94 15.96 2.23
CA PRO A 96 20.92 16.38 3.64
C PRO A 96 20.31 17.77 3.78
N GLN A 97 19.51 17.95 4.80
CA GLN A 97 18.68 19.11 5.03
C GLN A 97 19.43 20.34 5.60
N GLU A 98 20.77 20.35 5.59
CA GLU A 98 21.57 21.41 6.23
C GLU A 98 21.46 22.80 5.57
N LYS A 99 20.79 22.94 4.43
CA LYS A 99 20.69 24.19 3.67
C LYS A 99 19.31 24.58 3.17
N ALA A 100 18.25 23.86 3.57
CA ALA A 100 16.91 24.27 3.19
C ALA A 100 16.29 25.14 4.31
N PRO A 101 15.60 26.24 3.99
CA PRO A 101 14.80 26.93 4.99
C PRO A 101 13.76 25.95 5.56
N ALA A 102 13.48 26.05 6.86
CA ALA A 102 12.69 25.10 7.66
C ALA A 102 11.26 24.79 7.16
N ALA A 103 10.88 25.24 6.00
CA ALA A 103 9.55 25.10 5.41
C ALA A 103 9.49 24.18 4.16
N THR A 104 10.63 23.67 3.67
CA THR A 104 10.62 22.84 2.45
C THR A 104 11.34 21.53 2.74
N GLU A 105 10.57 20.47 2.92
CA GLU A 105 11.13 19.11 2.93
C GLU A 105 11.85 18.88 1.60
N ALA A 106 13.15 18.56 1.64
CA ALA A 106 13.89 18.27 0.42
C ALA A 106 13.22 17.11 -0.31
N ALA A 107 13.00 17.27 -1.61
CA ALA A 107 12.34 16.27 -2.43
C ALA A 107 13.16 14.97 -2.46
N TRP A 108 12.46 13.85 -2.48
CA TRP A 108 13.05 12.56 -2.74
C TRP A 108 13.29 12.39 -4.24
N GLU A 109 14.49 11.98 -4.60
CA GLU A 109 14.92 11.73 -5.97
C GLU A 109 15.03 10.22 -6.22
N ASP A 110 14.53 9.75 -7.36
CA ASP A 110 14.67 8.36 -7.77
C ASP A 110 16.15 8.02 -8.00
N THR A 111 16.60 6.90 -7.42
CA THR A 111 17.95 6.37 -7.64
C THR A 111 18.04 5.50 -8.90
N GLY A 112 16.90 5.05 -9.44
CA GLY A 112 16.79 4.02 -10.47
C GLY A 112 16.86 2.58 -9.92
N GLY A 113 16.98 2.40 -8.62
CA GLY A 113 16.97 1.09 -7.97
C GLY A 113 15.54 0.51 -7.90
N THR A 114 15.33 -0.66 -8.52
CA THR A 114 14.01 -1.31 -8.63
C THR A 114 13.96 -2.72 -8.02
N GLY A 115 15.02 -3.14 -7.34
CA GLY A 115 15.10 -4.42 -6.66
C GLY A 115 14.92 -4.31 -5.14
N HIS A 116 14.61 -5.44 -4.49
CA HIS A 116 14.64 -5.54 -3.03
C HIS A 116 16.02 -5.19 -2.47
N ALA A 117 17.08 -5.64 -3.14
CA ALA A 117 18.45 -5.30 -2.82
C ALA A 117 18.87 -4.03 -3.58
N TYR A 118 19.63 -3.17 -2.91
CA TYR A 118 20.23 -1.97 -3.48
C TYR A 118 21.66 -1.79 -3.01
N VAL A 119 22.55 -1.44 -3.91
CA VAL A 119 23.93 -1.10 -3.59
C VAL A 119 24.11 0.41 -3.75
N PRO A 120 24.28 1.15 -2.65
CA PRO A 120 24.50 2.60 -2.72
C PRO A 120 25.76 2.93 -3.54
N SER A 121 25.64 3.95 -4.36
CA SER A 121 26.71 4.50 -5.20
C SER A 121 27.35 5.75 -4.56
N GLU A 122 28.42 6.25 -5.13
CA GLU A 122 29.01 7.54 -4.73
C GLU A 122 28.02 8.72 -4.84
N ALA A 123 27.04 8.64 -5.74
CA ALA A 123 25.99 9.66 -5.87
C ALA A 123 25.06 9.71 -4.65
N ASP A 124 25.01 8.64 -3.85
CA ASP A 124 24.20 8.53 -2.65
C ASP A 124 24.96 8.96 -1.39
N ALA A 125 26.29 9.09 -1.46
CA ALA A 125 27.09 9.45 -0.31
C ALA A 125 26.62 10.74 0.37
N GLY A 126 26.47 10.70 1.69
CA GLY A 126 25.96 11.82 2.48
C GLY A 126 24.46 12.06 2.38
N LYS A 127 23.73 11.27 1.60
CA LYS A 127 22.27 11.39 1.43
C LYS A 127 21.53 10.34 2.25
N ARG A 128 20.27 10.61 2.55
CA ARG A 128 19.37 9.62 3.13
C ARG A 128 18.79 8.75 2.03
N LEU A 129 18.60 7.48 2.32
CA LEU A 129 17.91 6.55 1.44
C LEU A 129 16.56 6.13 2.03
N ARG A 130 15.59 5.92 1.17
CA ARG A 130 14.36 5.19 1.52
C ARG A 130 14.02 4.19 0.43
N VAL A 131 13.34 3.14 0.82
CA VAL A 131 12.77 2.17 -0.11
C VAL A 131 11.27 2.12 0.05
N THR A 132 10.57 2.02 -1.06
CA THR A 132 9.13 1.78 -1.10
C THR A 132 8.88 0.38 -1.63
N CYS A 133 8.11 -0.40 -0.88
CA CYS A 133 7.63 -1.72 -1.28
C CYS A 133 6.15 -1.63 -1.64
N THR A 134 5.81 -2.01 -2.87
CA THR A 134 4.42 -2.16 -3.30
C THR A 134 4.10 -3.66 -3.31
N PRO A 135 3.24 -4.14 -2.39
CA PRO A 135 2.95 -5.57 -2.30
C PRO A 135 2.09 -6.01 -3.47
N ARG A 136 2.40 -7.17 -4.02
CA ARG A 136 1.65 -7.80 -5.10
C ARG A 136 1.40 -9.27 -4.84
N GLY A 137 0.31 -9.77 -5.38
CA GLY A 137 -0.05 -11.16 -5.36
C GLY A 137 -0.77 -11.55 -6.64
N ARG A 138 -0.89 -12.84 -6.89
CA ARG A 138 -1.68 -13.34 -8.01
C ARG A 138 -3.15 -13.11 -7.75
N ALA A 139 -3.89 -12.84 -8.81
CA ALA A 139 -5.32 -12.72 -8.72
C ALA A 139 -5.97 -14.07 -8.32
N ALA A 140 -7.16 -13.98 -7.72
CA ALA A 140 -7.92 -15.16 -7.32
C ALA A 140 -8.23 -16.07 -8.52
N PRO A 141 -8.48 -17.39 -8.28
CA PRO A 141 -8.95 -18.30 -9.31
C PRO A 141 -10.15 -17.72 -10.06
N GLY A 142 -10.11 -17.78 -11.40
CA GLY A 142 -11.16 -17.22 -12.26
C GLY A 142 -10.88 -15.82 -12.82
N ALA A 143 -9.83 -15.14 -12.35
CA ALA A 143 -9.35 -13.93 -12.99
C ALA A 143 -8.59 -14.24 -14.29
N SER A 144 -8.36 -13.20 -15.11
CA SER A 144 -7.57 -13.34 -16.35
C SER A 144 -6.19 -13.95 -16.03
N PRO A 145 -5.69 -14.87 -16.89
CA PRO A 145 -4.37 -15.45 -16.72
C PRO A 145 -3.30 -14.36 -16.58
N GLY A 146 -2.45 -14.46 -15.56
CA GLY A 146 -1.40 -13.49 -15.28
C GLY A 146 -1.85 -12.18 -14.62
N ALA A 147 -3.11 -12.02 -14.27
CA ALA A 147 -3.59 -10.87 -13.51
C ALA A 147 -2.93 -10.82 -12.13
N LEU A 148 -2.45 -9.64 -11.76
CA LEU A 148 -1.84 -9.37 -10.45
C LEU A 148 -2.77 -8.47 -9.64
N ARG A 149 -2.75 -8.68 -8.33
CA ARG A 149 -3.34 -7.78 -7.34
C ARG A 149 -2.24 -6.92 -6.75
N GLU A 150 -2.54 -5.68 -6.46
CA GLU A 150 -1.61 -4.73 -5.89
C GLU A 150 -2.22 -4.10 -4.64
N GLY A 151 -1.43 -3.99 -3.58
CA GLY A 151 -1.83 -3.36 -2.34
C GLY A 151 -1.17 -2.00 -2.13
N GLU A 152 -1.39 -1.41 -0.96
CA GLU A 152 -0.86 -0.10 -0.59
C GLU A 152 0.67 -0.14 -0.48
N PRO A 153 1.39 0.80 -1.14
CA PRO A 153 2.82 0.94 -0.99
C PRO A 153 3.21 1.36 0.43
N VAL A 154 4.28 0.80 0.95
CA VAL A 154 4.86 1.18 2.25
C VAL A 154 6.31 1.58 2.04
N ALA A 155 6.67 2.75 2.56
CA ALA A 155 8.03 3.29 2.48
C ALA A 155 8.73 3.21 3.84
N VAL A 156 10.02 2.90 3.83
CA VAL A 156 10.89 2.97 5.01
C VAL A 156 12.20 3.66 4.67
N ALA A 157 12.61 4.59 5.53
CA ALA A 157 13.92 5.22 5.41
C ALA A 157 14.99 4.38 6.13
N MET A 158 16.20 4.33 5.55
CA MET A 158 17.35 3.71 6.20
C MET A 158 17.84 4.60 7.36
N ASP A 159 18.44 3.97 8.37
CA ASP A 159 18.95 4.68 9.53
C ASP A 159 20.26 5.43 9.18
N GLY A 160 20.18 6.76 9.19
CA GLY A 160 21.32 7.63 8.91
C GLY A 160 21.48 7.97 7.43
N VAL A 161 22.58 8.60 7.14
CA VAL A 161 23.00 8.94 5.78
C VAL A 161 23.96 7.88 5.24
N VAL A 162 24.06 7.77 3.92
CA VAL A 162 25.01 6.85 3.28
C VAL A 162 26.45 7.28 3.61
N GLU A 163 27.18 6.39 4.26
CA GLU A 163 28.60 6.57 4.55
C GLU A 163 29.45 6.33 3.28
N PRO A 164 30.49 7.12 3.05
CA PRO A 164 31.42 6.85 1.95
C PRO A 164 32.15 5.53 2.19
N SER A 165 32.57 4.88 1.11
CA SER A 165 33.40 3.68 1.22
C SER A 165 34.73 4.04 1.89
N SER A 166 35.06 3.35 2.97
CA SER A 166 36.40 3.46 3.57
C SER A 166 37.39 2.75 2.65
N GLN A 167 38.23 3.49 1.99
CA GLN A 167 39.41 2.93 1.31
C GLN A 167 40.53 2.68 2.29
#